data_976ac676b1d81d70f5829ec44b7d6137
#
_entry.id   976ac676b1d81d70f5829ec44b7d6137
#
_cell.length_a   1.000
_cell.length_b   1.000
_cell.length_c   1.000
_cell.angle_alpha   90.00
_cell.angle_beta   90.00
_cell.angle_gamma   90.00
#
_symmetry.space_group_name_H-M   'P 1'
#
loop_
_entity.id
_entity.type
_entity.pdbx_description
1 polymer ?
#
loop_
_entity_poly.entity_id
_entity_poly.type
_entity_poly.pdbx_seq_one_letter_code
_entity_poly.pdbx_strand_id
1 'polypeptide(L)'
;MPRRLGGLNFPVTPYIIAADIVSRADAAFENLWGLQDCAETIYEFASEEQKQRYIPRICLGETMSMDLTEPDAGSDLQAVMLKATFDEANNCWRLNGVKRFITNGDSDIHLVLARSEEGTTDGRGLSMFIYDKRDGGVTVRRIEDKMGIHDFTGHVAYCPAGKHWVGNI
;
A
#
# COMPACT_ATOMS: atom_id res chain seq x y z
N MET A 1 5.30 -9.89 -12.65
CA MET A 1 4.30 -10.85 -12.15
C MET A 1 4.21 -12.06 -13.07
N PRO A 2 4.11 -13.31 -12.53
CA PRO A 2 4.02 -14.54 -13.32
C PRO A 2 2.72 -14.62 -14.13
N ARG A 3 2.77 -15.33 -15.26
CA ARG A 3 1.59 -15.52 -16.14
C ARG A 3 0.44 -16.24 -15.42
N ARG A 4 0.72 -17.17 -14.50
CA ARG A 4 -0.31 -17.87 -13.72
C ARG A 4 -1.15 -16.95 -12.81
N LEU A 5 -0.66 -15.75 -12.54
CA LEU A 5 -1.35 -14.70 -11.77
C LEU A 5 -1.79 -13.51 -12.64
N GLY A 6 -1.81 -13.68 -13.98
CA GLY A 6 -2.24 -12.64 -14.91
C GLY A 6 -1.14 -11.70 -15.40
N GLY A 7 0.08 -11.84 -14.91
CA GLY A 7 1.22 -11.00 -15.31
C GLY A 7 1.84 -11.42 -16.65
N LEU A 8 2.67 -10.55 -17.19
CA LEU A 8 3.36 -10.77 -18.46
C LEU A 8 4.66 -11.57 -18.31
N ASN A 9 5.06 -11.92 -17.11
CA ASN A 9 6.37 -12.53 -16.80
C ASN A 9 7.54 -11.68 -17.33
N PHE A 10 7.40 -10.36 -17.23
CA PHE A 10 8.35 -9.41 -17.79
C PHE A 10 9.55 -9.28 -16.86
N PRO A 11 10.79 -9.43 -17.36
CA PRO A 11 11.99 -9.23 -16.54
C PRO A 11 12.15 -7.78 -16.10
N VAL A 12 12.92 -7.54 -15.05
CA VAL A 12 13.14 -6.20 -14.48
C VAL A 12 13.81 -5.25 -15.48
N THR A 13 14.78 -5.72 -16.29
CA THR A 13 15.50 -4.85 -17.23
C THR A 13 14.59 -4.18 -18.27
N PRO A 14 13.73 -4.90 -19.03
CA PRO A 14 12.76 -4.25 -19.91
C PRO A 14 11.75 -3.36 -19.17
N TYR A 15 11.40 -3.71 -17.92
CA TYR A 15 10.54 -2.88 -17.09
C TYR A 15 11.19 -1.50 -16.83
N ILE A 16 12.46 -1.46 -16.43
CA ILE A 16 13.20 -0.20 -16.20
C ILE A 16 13.33 0.62 -17.50
N ILE A 17 13.55 -0.02 -18.66
CA ILE A 17 13.58 0.69 -19.94
C ILE A 17 12.21 1.34 -20.23
N ALA A 18 11.13 0.62 -19.97
CA ALA A 18 9.78 1.16 -20.13
C ALA A 18 9.51 2.32 -19.15
N ALA A 19 9.95 2.20 -17.87
CA ALA A 19 9.87 3.26 -16.88
C ALA A 19 10.60 4.55 -17.31
N ASP A 20 11.82 4.43 -17.91
CA ASP A 20 12.53 5.58 -18.46
C ASP A 20 11.75 6.29 -19.57
N ILE A 21 11.09 5.53 -20.44
CA ILE A 21 10.27 6.09 -21.52
C ILE A 21 9.06 6.82 -20.96
N VAL A 22 8.35 6.20 -19.99
CA VAL A 22 7.16 6.76 -19.36
C VAL A 22 7.49 8.01 -18.56
N SER A 23 8.55 8.00 -17.74
CA SER A 23 8.96 9.13 -16.92
C SER A 23 9.37 10.36 -17.73
N ARG A 24 9.90 10.15 -18.93
CA ARG A 24 10.20 11.24 -19.89
C ARG A 24 8.96 11.85 -20.52
N ALA A 25 7.89 11.07 -20.64
CA ALA A 25 6.62 11.54 -21.18
C ALA A 25 5.75 12.21 -20.09
N ASP A 26 5.64 11.57 -18.93
CA ASP A 26 4.84 12.05 -17.79
C ASP A 26 5.37 11.46 -16.47
N ALA A 27 6.09 12.29 -15.70
CA ALA A 27 6.65 11.90 -14.42
C ALA A 27 5.59 11.63 -13.33
N ALA A 28 4.41 12.23 -13.42
CA ALA A 28 3.31 11.95 -12.49
C ALA A 28 2.72 10.56 -12.75
N PHE A 29 2.52 10.23 -14.01
CA PHE A 29 2.05 8.89 -14.39
C PHE A 29 3.06 7.79 -14.05
N GLU A 30 4.36 8.07 -14.24
CA GLU A 30 5.43 7.13 -13.85
C GLU A 30 5.41 6.84 -12.35
N ASN A 31 5.19 7.85 -11.53
CA ASN A 31 5.10 7.69 -10.08
C ASN A 31 3.93 6.77 -9.66
N LEU A 32 2.78 6.89 -10.31
CA LEU A 32 1.64 5.98 -10.11
C LEU A 32 1.93 4.57 -10.64
N TRP A 33 2.57 4.47 -11.80
CA TRP A 33 2.94 3.19 -12.39
C TRP A 33 3.97 2.45 -11.52
N GLY A 34 4.96 3.14 -10.97
CA GLY A 34 5.95 2.58 -10.06
C GLY A 34 5.33 1.95 -8.81
N LEU A 35 4.18 2.46 -8.33
CA LEU A 35 3.47 1.86 -7.20
C LEU A 35 2.87 0.48 -7.51
N GLN A 36 2.64 0.14 -8.77
CA GLN A 36 2.19 -1.21 -9.15
C GLN A 36 3.22 -2.29 -8.81
N ASP A 37 4.49 -1.92 -8.61
CA ASP A 37 5.56 -2.81 -8.15
C ASP A 37 5.35 -3.29 -6.71
N CYS A 38 4.49 -2.65 -5.92
CA CYS A 38 4.04 -3.16 -4.63
C CYS A 38 3.43 -4.57 -4.74
N ALA A 39 2.96 -4.97 -5.93
CA ALA A 39 2.54 -6.34 -6.22
C ALA A 39 3.67 -7.37 -6.04
N GLU A 40 4.95 -6.98 -6.22
CA GLU A 40 6.09 -7.86 -5.97
C GLU A 40 6.26 -8.17 -4.48
N THR A 41 5.98 -7.21 -3.61
CA THR A 41 5.97 -7.44 -2.16
C THR A 41 4.91 -8.48 -1.80
N ILE A 42 3.70 -8.37 -2.37
CA ILE A 42 2.65 -9.38 -2.17
C ILE A 42 3.11 -10.74 -2.72
N TYR A 43 3.71 -10.75 -3.91
CA TYR A 43 4.17 -11.99 -4.54
C TYR A 43 5.25 -12.71 -3.72
N GLU A 44 6.17 -11.96 -3.14
CA GLU A 44 7.32 -12.52 -2.42
C GLU A 44 6.94 -12.96 -1.00
N PHE A 45 6.16 -12.18 -0.28
CA PHE A 45 5.97 -12.33 1.16
C PHE A 45 4.57 -12.77 1.59
N ALA A 46 3.54 -12.58 0.76
CA ALA A 46 2.17 -12.89 1.15
C ALA A 46 1.85 -14.40 1.03
N SER A 47 0.77 -14.83 1.69
CA SER A 47 0.27 -16.20 1.56
C SER A 47 -0.22 -16.50 0.13
N GLU A 48 -0.32 -17.76 -0.25
CA GLU A 48 -0.83 -18.13 -1.57
C GLU A 48 -2.29 -17.68 -1.78
N GLU A 49 -3.09 -17.66 -0.72
CA GLU A 49 -4.46 -17.12 -0.76
C GLU A 49 -4.46 -15.62 -1.09
N GLN A 50 -3.61 -14.84 -0.43
CA GLN A 50 -3.46 -13.41 -0.69
C GLN A 50 -2.94 -13.15 -2.11
N LYS A 51 -1.96 -13.91 -2.58
CA LYS A 51 -1.44 -13.80 -3.95
C LYS A 51 -2.53 -14.03 -4.98
N GLN A 52 -3.33 -15.07 -4.82
CA GLN A 52 -4.43 -15.40 -5.73
C GLN A 52 -5.57 -14.36 -5.66
N ARG A 53 -5.78 -13.74 -4.51
CA ARG A 53 -6.82 -12.73 -4.31
C ARG A 53 -6.43 -11.38 -4.92
N TYR A 54 -5.20 -10.92 -4.75
CA TYR A 54 -4.83 -9.54 -5.06
C TYR A 54 -4.06 -9.39 -6.38
N ILE A 55 -3.09 -10.25 -6.67
CA ILE A 55 -2.22 -10.06 -7.85
C ILE A 55 -3.00 -10.06 -9.18
N PRO A 56 -3.96 -10.96 -9.43
CA PRO A 56 -4.74 -10.92 -10.67
C PRO A 56 -5.50 -9.60 -10.86
N ARG A 57 -6.02 -9.02 -9.79
CA ARG A 57 -6.74 -7.75 -9.81
C ARG A 57 -5.80 -6.59 -10.19
N ILE A 58 -4.61 -6.57 -9.61
CA ILE A 58 -3.56 -5.59 -9.93
C ILE A 58 -3.13 -5.73 -11.39
N CYS A 59 -2.94 -6.95 -11.87
CA CYS A 59 -2.62 -7.21 -13.28
C CYS A 59 -3.72 -6.77 -14.26
N LEU A 60 -4.96 -6.66 -13.80
CA LEU A 60 -6.11 -6.16 -14.56
C LEU A 60 -6.30 -4.63 -14.45
N GLY A 61 -5.48 -3.94 -13.67
CA GLY A 61 -5.46 -2.48 -13.59
C GLY A 61 -5.98 -1.89 -12.28
N GLU A 62 -6.28 -2.69 -11.25
CA GLU A 62 -6.51 -2.12 -9.92
C GLU A 62 -5.23 -1.48 -9.41
N THR A 63 -5.37 -0.29 -8.85
CA THR A 63 -4.24 0.56 -8.47
C THR A 63 -3.73 0.25 -7.06
N MET A 64 -2.46 0.55 -6.82
CA MET A 64 -1.81 0.33 -5.53
C MET A 64 -1.28 1.60 -4.90
N SER A 65 -1.15 1.59 -3.58
CA SER A 65 -0.36 2.54 -2.79
C SER A 65 0.50 1.83 -1.75
N MET A 66 1.50 2.55 -1.27
CA MET A 66 2.39 2.12 -0.19
C MET A 66 2.33 3.14 0.95
N ASP A 67 1.56 2.80 1.99
CA ASP A 67 1.18 3.72 3.05
C ASP A 67 2.14 3.55 4.26
N LEU A 68 3.29 4.22 4.19
CA LEU A 68 4.33 4.14 5.21
C LEU A 68 4.34 5.38 6.10
N THR A 69 4.47 6.55 5.49
CA THR A 69 4.75 7.84 6.14
C THR A 69 3.59 8.33 7.00
N GLU A 70 3.93 8.86 8.18
CA GLU A 70 3.03 9.54 9.11
C GLU A 70 3.51 10.98 9.37
N PRO A 71 2.70 11.84 10.03
CA PRO A 71 3.12 13.21 10.34
C PRO A 71 4.47 13.30 11.07
N ASP A 72 4.75 12.35 11.97
CA ASP A 72 5.95 12.33 12.81
C ASP A 72 6.90 11.16 12.49
N ALA A 73 6.62 10.38 11.44
CA ALA A 73 7.40 9.22 11.04
C ALA A 73 7.56 9.17 9.51
N GLY A 74 8.62 9.77 9.00
CA GLY A 74 8.99 9.75 7.58
C GLY A 74 10.23 8.91 7.35
N SER A 75 11.42 9.52 7.49
CA SER A 75 12.70 8.80 7.34
C SER A 75 12.91 7.74 8.43
N ASP A 76 12.46 8.02 9.64
CA ASP A 76 12.45 7.03 10.72
C ASP A 76 11.08 6.33 10.80
N LEU A 77 10.93 5.27 10.04
CA LEU A 77 9.72 4.45 10.05
C LEU A 77 9.54 3.62 11.33
N GLN A 78 10.56 3.51 12.18
CA GLN A 78 10.40 2.83 13.47
C GLN A 78 9.45 3.60 14.40
N ALA A 79 9.30 4.91 14.18
CA ALA A 79 8.38 5.79 14.91
C ALA A 79 6.92 5.72 14.46
N VAL A 80 6.57 4.85 13.52
CA VAL A 80 5.17 4.66 13.06
C VAL A 80 4.24 4.32 14.23
N MET A 81 3.14 5.06 14.33
CA MET A 81 2.15 4.99 15.40
C MET A 81 0.79 4.45 14.97
N LEU A 82 0.49 4.34 13.68
CA LEU A 82 -0.74 3.72 13.20
C LEU A 82 -0.85 2.32 13.80
N LYS A 83 -1.93 2.07 14.53
CA LYS A 83 -2.17 0.82 15.24
C LYS A 83 -2.87 -0.21 14.37
N ALA A 84 -2.41 -1.46 14.45
CA ALA A 84 -3.15 -2.63 14.02
C ALA A 84 -3.57 -3.44 15.26
N THR A 85 -4.86 -3.72 15.42
CA THR A 85 -5.40 -4.51 16.52
C THR A 85 -6.16 -5.70 15.96
N PHE A 86 -5.85 -6.91 16.42
CA PHE A 86 -6.55 -8.10 15.98
C PHE A 86 -7.94 -8.19 16.61
N ASP A 87 -8.95 -8.35 15.78
CA ASP A 87 -10.36 -8.56 16.18
C ASP A 87 -10.68 -10.05 16.05
N GLU A 88 -10.58 -10.77 17.15
CA GLU A 88 -10.81 -12.22 17.22
C GLU A 88 -12.23 -12.62 16.78
N ALA A 89 -13.22 -11.78 17.08
CA ALA A 89 -14.62 -12.08 16.76
C ALA A 89 -14.88 -12.10 15.24
N ASN A 90 -14.15 -11.29 14.50
CA ASN A 90 -14.28 -11.17 13.04
C ASN A 90 -13.09 -11.79 12.29
N ASN A 91 -12.11 -12.32 12.99
CA ASN A 91 -10.87 -12.88 12.43
C ASN A 91 -10.20 -11.91 11.44
N CYS A 92 -10.05 -10.65 11.84
CA CYS A 92 -9.45 -9.61 11.01
C CYS A 92 -8.65 -8.61 11.84
N TRP A 93 -7.74 -7.89 11.19
CA TRP A 93 -7.04 -6.78 11.80
C TRP A 93 -7.80 -5.47 11.58
N ARG A 94 -7.79 -4.59 12.56
CA ARG A 94 -8.35 -3.24 12.48
C ARG A 94 -7.23 -2.23 12.53
N LEU A 95 -7.14 -1.41 11.49
CA LEU A 95 -6.18 -0.33 11.40
C LEU A 95 -6.79 0.96 11.95
N ASN A 96 -6.01 1.71 12.74
CA ASN A 96 -6.44 2.98 13.32
C ASN A 96 -5.28 3.98 13.34
N GLY A 97 -5.41 5.08 12.62
CA GLY A 97 -4.42 6.14 12.54
C GLY A 97 -4.46 6.91 11.24
N VAL A 98 -3.43 7.71 11.00
CA VAL A 98 -3.34 8.59 9.82
C VAL A 98 -2.00 8.39 9.13
N LYS A 99 -2.04 8.20 7.83
CA LYS A 99 -0.88 8.25 6.94
C LYS A 99 -0.85 9.59 6.20
N ARG A 100 0.34 10.09 5.89
CA ARG A 100 0.54 11.39 5.27
C ARG A 100 1.47 11.31 4.06
N PHE A 101 1.20 12.14 3.07
CA PHE A 101 1.98 12.20 1.83
C PHE A 101 1.97 10.87 1.05
N ILE A 102 0.85 10.19 1.04
CA ILE A 102 0.70 8.91 0.37
C ILE A 102 0.39 9.13 -1.10
N THR A 103 1.31 8.73 -1.95
CA THR A 103 1.10 8.69 -3.40
C THR A 103 0.02 7.68 -3.71
N ASN A 104 -0.93 8.09 -4.54
CA ASN A 104 -2.11 7.29 -4.90
C ASN A 104 -2.92 6.80 -3.68
N GLY A 105 -3.04 7.65 -2.65
CA GLY A 105 -3.73 7.30 -1.39
C GLY A 105 -5.24 7.03 -1.51
N ASP A 106 -5.80 7.07 -2.72
CA ASP A 106 -7.17 6.65 -3.06
C ASP A 106 -7.18 5.36 -3.89
N SER A 107 -6.10 4.59 -3.86
CA SER A 107 -5.95 3.35 -4.63
C SER A 107 -6.94 2.26 -4.19
N ASP A 108 -7.01 1.20 -4.99
CA ASP A 108 -7.86 0.04 -4.73
C ASP A 108 -7.28 -0.88 -3.67
N ILE A 109 -5.95 -1.02 -3.65
CA ILE A 109 -5.21 -1.90 -2.75
C ILE A 109 -4.04 -1.11 -2.14
N HIS A 110 -3.90 -1.17 -0.82
CA HIS A 110 -2.85 -0.48 -0.08
C HIS A 110 -1.93 -1.48 0.63
N LEU A 111 -0.63 -1.22 0.62
CA LEU A 111 0.31 -1.82 1.56
C LEU A 111 0.51 -0.85 2.73
N VAL A 112 0.04 -1.21 3.90
CA VAL A 112 0.00 -0.32 5.07
C VAL A 112 0.95 -0.81 6.15
N LEU A 113 1.93 0.02 6.51
CA LEU A 113 2.81 -0.26 7.64
C LEU A 113 2.13 0.18 8.94
N ALA A 114 1.99 -0.74 9.90
CA ALA A 114 1.30 -0.48 11.16
C ALA A 114 1.98 -1.19 12.33
N ARG A 115 1.78 -0.66 13.53
CA ARG A 115 2.23 -1.28 14.77
C ARG A 115 1.25 -2.33 15.23
N SER A 116 1.66 -3.59 15.17
CA SER A 116 0.87 -4.77 15.55
C SER A 116 1.25 -5.34 16.92
N GLU A 117 2.46 -5.02 17.43
CA GLU A 117 2.93 -5.54 18.69
C GLU A 117 2.85 -4.47 19.77
N GLU A 118 2.06 -4.74 20.81
CA GLU A 118 1.91 -3.82 21.95
C GLU A 118 3.22 -3.71 22.74
N GLY A 119 3.47 -2.51 23.29
CA GLY A 119 4.65 -2.24 24.14
C GLY A 119 5.97 -2.12 23.38
N THR A 120 5.97 -2.19 22.05
CA THR A 120 7.17 -1.98 21.23
C THR A 120 7.25 -0.55 20.72
N THR A 121 8.48 -0.03 20.58
CA THR A 121 8.76 1.32 20.07
C THR A 121 9.74 1.34 18.90
N ASP A 122 10.16 0.16 18.44
CA ASP A 122 11.10 -0.02 17.32
C ASP A 122 10.47 -0.78 16.15
N GLY A 123 11.27 -1.08 15.12
CA GLY A 123 10.82 -1.76 13.91
C GLY A 123 10.33 -3.18 14.13
N ARG A 124 10.69 -3.85 15.24
CA ARG A 124 10.25 -5.22 15.55
C ARG A 124 8.77 -5.32 15.86
N GLY A 125 8.14 -4.20 16.24
CA GLY A 125 6.70 -4.17 16.50
C GLY A 125 5.86 -3.79 15.28
N LEU A 126 6.46 -3.64 14.11
CA LEU A 126 5.78 -3.24 12.88
C LEU A 126 5.48 -4.44 12.00
N SER A 127 4.33 -4.40 11.36
CA SER A 127 3.92 -5.36 10.34
C SER A 127 3.39 -4.63 9.12
N MET A 128 3.50 -5.27 7.95
CA MET A 128 2.90 -4.80 6.71
C MET A 128 1.54 -5.46 6.52
N PHE A 129 0.54 -4.67 6.16
CA PHE A 129 -0.83 -5.12 5.95
C PHE A 129 -1.29 -4.83 4.54
N ILE A 130 -2.06 -5.74 3.95
CA ILE A 130 -2.81 -5.48 2.72
C ILE A 130 -4.18 -4.96 3.13
N TYR A 131 -4.54 -3.74 2.71
CA TYR A 131 -5.88 -3.20 2.84
C TYR A 131 -6.55 -3.12 1.47
N ASP A 132 -7.79 -3.56 1.38
CA ASP A 132 -8.65 -3.49 0.20
C ASP A 132 -9.66 -2.35 0.38
N LYS A 133 -9.73 -1.39 -0.54
CA LYS A 133 -10.69 -0.28 -0.50
C LYS A 133 -12.14 -0.74 -0.36
N ARG A 134 -12.46 -1.94 -0.84
CA ARG A 134 -13.79 -2.55 -0.72
C ARG A 134 -14.20 -2.85 0.71
N ASP A 135 -13.23 -2.98 1.61
CA ASP A 135 -13.49 -3.23 3.04
C ASP A 135 -13.97 -1.95 3.77
N GLY A 136 -13.81 -0.79 3.17
CA GLY A 136 -14.24 0.50 3.72
C GLY A 136 -13.41 0.99 4.92
N GLY A 137 -13.87 2.06 5.57
CA GLY A 137 -13.22 2.61 6.78
C GLY A 137 -11.99 3.48 6.51
N VAL A 138 -11.67 3.78 5.27
CA VAL A 138 -10.63 4.72 4.90
C VAL A 138 -11.25 6.00 4.36
N THR A 139 -10.68 7.13 4.76
CA THR A 139 -11.08 8.45 4.28
C THR A 139 -9.85 9.21 3.80
N VAL A 140 -9.88 9.65 2.56
CA VAL A 140 -8.92 10.63 2.05
C VAL A 140 -9.35 12.01 2.52
N ARG A 141 -8.56 12.62 3.41
CA ARG A 141 -8.91 13.92 4.02
C ARG A 141 -8.44 15.11 3.22
N ARG A 142 -7.35 14.97 2.47
CA ARG A 142 -6.74 16.05 1.73
C ARG A 142 -5.87 15.49 0.61
N ILE A 143 -5.89 16.19 -0.52
CA ILE A 143 -4.91 16.04 -1.60
C ILE A 143 -3.94 17.21 -1.47
N GLU A 144 -2.64 16.95 -1.54
CA GLU A 144 -1.62 17.99 -1.45
C GLU A 144 -1.46 18.72 -2.80
N ASP A 145 -1.36 20.05 -2.72
CA ASP A 145 -0.96 20.89 -3.86
C ASP A 145 0.58 20.91 -3.91
N LYS A 146 1.14 20.23 -4.90
CA LYS A 146 2.60 20.04 -5.04
C LYS A 146 3.16 20.94 -6.15
N MET A 147 4.44 21.28 -6.05
CA MET A 147 5.16 22.08 -7.03
C MET A 147 5.48 21.33 -8.35
N GLY A 148 5.13 20.09 -8.46
CA GLY A 148 5.31 19.20 -9.61
C GLY A 148 4.90 17.79 -9.28
N ILE A 149 4.95 16.89 -10.26
CA ILE A 149 4.45 15.53 -10.13
C ILE A 149 3.04 15.56 -9.53
N HIS A 150 2.12 16.18 -10.29
CA HIS A 150 0.72 16.38 -9.87
C HIS A 150 -0.08 15.07 -9.95
N ASP A 151 0.35 14.09 -9.17
CA ASP A 151 -0.37 12.87 -8.90
C ASP A 151 -1.27 13.02 -7.66
N PHE A 152 -2.07 12.00 -7.37
CA PHE A 152 -2.84 11.93 -6.16
C PHE A 152 -1.92 11.63 -4.97
N THR A 153 -1.48 12.66 -4.26
CA THR A 153 -0.75 12.50 -2.97
C THR A 153 -1.60 13.07 -1.86
N GLY A 154 -1.99 12.26 -0.90
CA GLY A 154 -2.98 12.67 0.08
C GLY A 154 -2.71 12.25 1.52
N HIS A 155 -3.59 12.70 2.40
CA HIS A 155 -3.72 12.25 3.78
C HIS A 155 -4.79 11.19 3.85
N VAL A 156 -4.41 9.99 4.28
CA VAL A 156 -5.29 8.82 4.41
C VAL A 156 -5.54 8.53 5.88
N ALA A 157 -6.80 8.55 6.28
CA ALA A 157 -7.20 8.22 7.65
C ALA A 157 -7.87 6.85 7.69
N TYR A 158 -7.31 5.96 8.51
CA TYR A 158 -7.84 4.63 8.79
C TYR A 158 -8.71 4.66 10.04
N CYS A 159 -9.94 4.13 9.95
CA CYS A 159 -10.90 4.09 11.04
C CYS A 159 -11.19 2.64 11.45
N PRO A 160 -11.23 2.32 12.75
CA PRO A 160 -11.46 0.94 13.22
C PRO A 160 -12.87 0.39 12.91
N ALA A 161 -13.79 1.23 12.43
CA ALA A 161 -15.15 0.80 12.05
C ALA A 161 -15.21 0.01 10.72
N GLY A 162 -14.19 0.08 9.88
CA GLY A 162 -14.09 -0.72 8.66
C GLY A 162 -13.78 -2.19 8.97
N LYS A 163 -14.34 -3.12 8.20
CA LYS A 163 -13.91 -4.53 8.23
C LYS A 163 -12.66 -4.67 7.39
N HIS A 164 -11.51 -4.53 8.00
CA HIS A 164 -10.25 -4.70 7.28
C HIS A 164 -9.85 -6.18 7.31
N TRP A 165 -10.03 -6.86 6.21
CA TRP A 165 -9.39 -8.16 5.98
C TRP A 165 -7.93 -7.89 5.67
N VAL A 166 -7.14 -7.67 6.69
CA VAL A 166 -5.73 -7.41 6.54
C VAL A 166 -5.00 -8.66 6.94
N GLY A 167 -4.51 -9.39 5.97
CA GLY A 167 -3.53 -10.43 6.23
C GLY A 167 -2.19 -9.78 6.52
N ASN A 168 -1.54 -10.21 7.60
CA ASN A 168 -0.15 -9.89 7.87
C ASN A 168 0.72 -10.49 6.75
N ILE A 169 1.61 -9.71 6.15
CA ILE A 169 2.63 -10.21 5.22
C ILE A 169 3.89 -10.54 6.01
#